data_3d2b1483743c78a6f84a26a0b56b0b9a
#
_entry.id   3d2b1483743c78a6f84a26a0b56b0b9a
#
_cell.length_a   1.000
_cell.length_b   1.000
_cell.length_c   1.000
_cell.angle_alpha   90.00
_cell.angle_beta   90.00
_cell.angle_gamma   90.00
#
_symmetry.space_group_name_H-M   'P 1'
#
loop_
_entity.id
_entity.type
_entity.pdbx_description
1 polymer ?
#
loop_
_entity_poly.entity_id
_entity_poly.type
_entity_poly.pdbx_seq_one_letter_code
_entity_poly.pdbx_strand_id
1 'polypeptide(L)'
;MSPWQATSRSGSRRFVAVAEELHFGRAADRLFIAQQALSRDVRRLEDVVGVRLLDRSSRRVALTSEGRRLVDRARELIALHDRALRAAPDIEFIVRYGGGSADTLVAADIGFGATPHGASTPRQQAVRHERVIVLLPDDHELTALDAVPLEALLTARVCTRSGDHVTPAWTHAMGQLLAPYGVDPTDGHPHVLGGAELGAHLRLHGAPGLALESQPPLEGLVTRPLIEPVALFPWTMRWRADLDHPGLDVLRRSARRLSDAQGWMAVPDGALLLST
;
A
#
# COMPACT_ATOMS: atom_id res chain seq x y z
N MET A 1 -19.66 -12.52 10.80
CA MET A 1 -19.13 -11.14 10.64
C MET A 1 -17.71 -11.12 11.20
N SER A 2 -16.71 -10.99 10.32
CA SER A 2 -15.30 -10.96 10.73
C SER A 2 -14.98 -9.64 11.47
N PRO A 3 -14.14 -9.66 12.52
CA PRO A 3 -13.77 -8.46 13.30
C PRO A 3 -13.17 -7.31 12.47
N TRP A 4 -12.76 -7.59 11.25
CA TRP A 4 -12.16 -6.66 10.28
C TRP A 4 -13.12 -5.61 9.73
N GLN A 5 -14.42 -5.86 9.79
CA GLN A 5 -15.42 -5.07 9.05
C GLN A 5 -15.73 -3.70 9.64
N ALA A 6 -15.43 -3.50 10.93
CA ALA A 6 -15.72 -2.23 11.63
C ALA A 6 -14.52 -1.28 11.72
N THR A 7 -13.30 -1.73 11.39
CA THR A 7 -12.07 -1.04 11.82
C THR A 7 -11.51 -0.03 10.82
N SER A 8 -11.71 -0.20 9.52
CA SER A 8 -10.95 0.59 8.53
C SER A 8 -11.47 2.02 8.31
N ARG A 9 -12.78 2.21 8.23
CA ARG A 9 -13.39 3.53 7.98
C ARG A 9 -13.32 4.43 9.20
N SER A 10 -13.68 3.89 10.35
CA SER A 10 -13.61 4.62 11.61
C SER A 10 -12.17 4.80 12.08
N GLY A 11 -11.30 3.82 11.84
CA GLY A 11 -9.89 3.86 12.24
C GLY A 11 -9.11 4.98 11.56
N SER A 12 -9.18 5.11 10.25
CA SER A 12 -8.47 6.17 9.50
C SER A 12 -8.98 7.57 9.85
N ARG A 13 -10.29 7.80 9.92
CA ARG A 13 -10.86 9.09 10.37
C ARG A 13 -10.49 9.41 11.81
N ARG A 14 -10.54 8.41 12.69
CA ARG A 14 -10.15 8.53 14.10
C ARG A 14 -8.67 8.82 14.26
N PHE A 15 -7.82 8.13 13.50
CA PHE A 15 -6.39 8.41 13.47
C PHE A 15 -6.10 9.83 12.97
N VAL A 16 -6.71 10.28 11.86
CA VAL A 16 -6.55 11.65 11.36
C VAL A 16 -6.99 12.68 12.40
N ALA A 17 -8.10 12.46 13.10
CA ALA A 17 -8.53 13.36 14.17
C ALA A 17 -7.50 13.44 15.31
N VAL A 18 -6.91 12.31 15.73
CA VAL A 18 -5.84 12.33 16.75
C VAL A 18 -4.58 13.02 16.22
N ALA A 19 -4.26 12.82 14.94
CA ALA A 19 -3.10 13.43 14.29
C ALA A 19 -3.22 14.95 14.18
N GLU A 20 -4.43 15.47 14.01
CA GLU A 20 -4.70 16.91 13.96
C GLU A 20 -4.71 17.55 15.35
N GLU A 21 -5.32 16.88 16.31
CA GLU A 21 -5.43 17.39 17.68
C GLU A 21 -4.15 17.18 18.52
N LEU A 22 -3.32 16.20 18.16
CA LEU A 22 -2.20 15.70 18.95
C LEU A 22 -2.58 15.43 20.43
N HIS A 23 -3.86 15.08 20.64
CA HIS A 23 -4.45 14.87 21.95
C HIS A 23 -5.68 13.97 21.86
N PHE A 24 -5.61 12.79 22.48
CA PHE A 24 -6.71 11.81 22.41
C PHE A 24 -8.04 12.30 23.00
N GLY A 25 -8.01 13.07 24.07
CA GLY A 25 -9.22 13.65 24.69
C GLY A 25 -9.94 14.60 23.73
N ARG A 26 -9.24 15.63 23.22
CA ARG A 26 -9.81 16.58 22.26
C ARG A 26 -10.31 15.89 20.98
N ALA A 27 -9.55 14.92 20.45
CA ALA A 27 -9.98 14.17 19.30
C ALA A 27 -11.24 13.31 19.58
N ALA A 28 -11.35 12.75 20.77
CA ALA A 28 -12.52 11.97 21.20
C ALA A 28 -13.76 12.88 21.36
N ASP A 29 -13.59 14.05 21.97
CA ASP A 29 -14.66 15.06 22.12
C ASP A 29 -15.15 15.54 20.74
N ARG A 30 -14.24 15.83 19.82
CA ARG A 30 -14.56 16.21 18.42
C ARG A 30 -15.33 15.14 17.66
N LEU A 31 -15.07 13.87 17.96
CA LEU A 31 -15.70 12.72 17.31
C LEU A 31 -16.94 12.20 18.08
N PHE A 32 -17.28 12.81 19.20
CA PHE A 32 -18.38 12.38 20.08
C PHE A 32 -18.27 10.91 20.50
N ILE A 33 -17.07 10.45 20.84
CA ILE A 33 -16.81 9.06 21.30
C ILE A 33 -15.97 9.06 22.58
N ALA A 34 -15.98 7.93 23.29
CA ALA A 34 -15.12 7.76 24.45
C ALA A 34 -13.64 7.71 24.07
N GLN A 35 -12.76 8.39 24.80
CA GLN A 35 -11.31 8.41 24.58
C GLN A 35 -10.71 7.00 24.55
N GLN A 36 -11.20 6.10 25.39
CA GLN A 36 -10.74 4.71 25.43
C GLN A 36 -11.07 3.95 24.13
N ALA A 37 -12.25 4.22 23.56
CA ALA A 37 -12.63 3.64 22.27
C ALA A 37 -11.72 4.14 21.16
N LEU A 38 -11.49 5.46 21.10
CA LEU A 38 -10.58 6.08 20.15
C LEU A 38 -9.16 5.48 20.25
N SER A 39 -8.65 5.32 21.47
CA SER A 39 -7.32 4.75 21.70
C SER A 39 -7.20 3.30 21.24
N ARG A 40 -8.25 2.49 21.45
CA ARG A 40 -8.31 1.09 20.97
C ARG A 40 -8.33 1.03 19.45
N ASP A 41 -9.11 1.88 18.81
CA ASP A 41 -9.25 1.87 17.35
C ASP A 41 -7.96 2.31 16.65
N VAL A 42 -7.26 3.28 17.22
CA VAL A 42 -5.96 3.71 16.69
C VAL A 42 -4.91 2.61 16.90
N ARG A 43 -4.88 1.92 18.04
CA ARG A 43 -3.99 0.75 18.24
C ARG A 43 -4.28 -0.34 17.23
N ARG A 44 -5.56 -0.64 17.03
CA ARG A 44 -5.97 -1.64 16.04
C ARG A 44 -5.56 -1.27 14.61
N LEU A 45 -5.56 0.03 14.27
CA LEU A 45 -5.03 0.51 13.00
C LEU A 45 -3.50 0.30 12.94
N GLU A 46 -2.76 0.62 14.01
CA GLU A 46 -1.32 0.37 14.13
C GLU A 46 -1.00 -1.13 13.98
N ASP A 47 -1.79 -2.00 14.62
CA ASP A 47 -1.65 -3.47 14.49
C ASP A 47 -1.88 -3.95 13.06
N VAL A 48 -2.85 -3.35 12.34
CA VAL A 48 -3.17 -3.69 10.93
C VAL A 48 -2.07 -3.22 9.99
N VAL A 49 -1.54 -2.01 10.24
CA VAL A 49 -0.48 -1.41 9.40
C VAL A 49 0.90 -1.96 9.74
N GLY A 50 1.02 -2.62 10.90
CA GLY A 50 2.27 -3.23 11.37
C GLY A 50 3.30 -2.25 11.89
N VAL A 51 2.96 -0.95 12.00
CA VAL A 51 3.88 0.09 12.48
C VAL A 51 3.18 1.05 13.45
N ARG A 52 3.93 1.63 14.38
CA ARG A 52 3.42 2.69 15.23
C ARG A 52 3.24 3.99 14.42
N LEU A 53 2.06 4.56 14.52
CA LEU A 53 1.71 5.82 13.86
C LEU A 53 1.81 7.01 14.81
N LEU A 54 1.72 6.74 16.11
CA LEU A 54 1.78 7.74 17.16
C LEU A 54 2.84 7.37 18.20
N ASP A 55 3.70 8.30 18.48
CA ASP A 55 4.56 8.25 19.68
C ASP A 55 3.76 8.78 20.88
N ARG A 56 3.60 7.91 21.88
CA ARG A 56 2.78 8.16 23.07
C ARG A 56 3.69 8.20 24.29
N SER A 57 4.08 9.36 24.69
CA SER A 57 4.65 9.54 26.03
C SER A 57 3.57 9.99 27.02
N SER A 58 3.82 9.85 28.32
CA SER A 58 2.90 10.32 29.37
C SER A 58 2.63 11.83 29.33
N ARG A 59 3.44 12.57 28.56
CA ARG A 59 3.38 14.04 28.48
C ARG A 59 3.02 14.57 27.10
N ARG A 60 3.08 13.75 26.06
CA ARG A 60 2.89 14.22 24.66
C ARG A 60 2.46 13.09 23.73
N VAL A 61 1.57 13.46 22.81
CA VAL A 61 1.23 12.65 21.60
C VAL A 61 1.88 13.33 20.41
N ALA A 62 2.67 12.59 19.64
CA ALA A 62 3.29 13.06 18.40
C ALA A 62 3.11 12.02 17.30
N LEU A 63 3.15 12.46 16.05
CA LEU A 63 3.17 11.54 14.91
C LEU A 63 4.58 10.97 14.72
N THR A 64 4.67 9.68 14.47
CA THR A 64 5.88 9.06 13.91
C THR A 64 6.09 9.52 12.46
N SER A 65 7.21 9.16 11.83
CA SER A 65 7.43 9.37 10.39
C SER A 65 6.36 8.67 9.55
N GLU A 66 6.03 7.45 9.93
CA GLU A 66 4.99 6.61 9.32
C GLU A 66 3.61 7.24 9.51
N GLY A 67 3.34 7.74 10.73
CA GLY A 67 2.10 8.43 11.04
C GLY A 67 1.90 9.67 10.17
N ARG A 68 2.94 10.49 9.96
CA ARG A 68 2.86 11.67 9.08
C ARG A 68 2.51 11.29 7.64
N ARG A 69 3.16 10.26 7.09
CA ARG A 69 2.87 9.79 5.73
C ARG A 69 1.47 9.22 5.60
N LEU A 70 1.03 8.42 6.57
CA LEU A 70 -0.31 7.86 6.56
C LEU A 70 -1.38 8.94 6.69
N VAL A 71 -1.16 9.98 7.50
CA VAL A 71 -2.10 11.11 7.64
C VAL A 71 -2.36 11.78 6.30
N ASP A 72 -1.31 12.07 5.53
CA ASP A 72 -1.47 12.75 4.24
C ASP A 72 -2.26 11.87 3.27
N ARG A 73 -1.94 10.59 3.19
CA ARG A 73 -2.70 9.63 2.37
C ARG A 73 -4.13 9.42 2.85
N ALA A 74 -4.33 9.34 4.16
CA ALA A 74 -5.67 9.22 4.73
C ALA A 74 -6.52 10.47 4.46
N ARG A 75 -5.95 11.67 4.53
CA ARG A 75 -6.62 12.92 4.17
C ARG A 75 -7.03 12.95 2.69
N GLU A 76 -6.15 12.53 1.79
CA GLU A 76 -6.46 12.43 0.36
C GLU A 76 -7.65 11.50 0.11
N LEU A 77 -7.64 10.32 0.73
CA LEU A 77 -8.73 9.35 0.64
C LEU A 77 -10.04 9.88 1.23
N ILE A 78 -9.99 10.52 2.40
CA ILE A 78 -11.17 11.13 3.03
C ILE A 78 -11.70 12.26 2.15
N ALA A 79 -10.84 13.11 1.61
CA ALA A 79 -11.25 14.20 0.72
C ALA A 79 -11.85 13.69 -0.60
N LEU A 80 -11.32 12.60 -1.15
CA LEU A 80 -11.89 11.94 -2.33
C LEU A 80 -13.28 11.37 -2.03
N HIS A 81 -13.41 10.67 -0.91
CA HIS A 81 -14.68 10.13 -0.42
C HIS A 81 -15.71 11.25 -0.21
N ASP A 82 -15.35 12.32 0.48
CA ASP A 82 -16.25 13.45 0.75
C ASP A 82 -16.64 14.20 -0.54
N ARG A 83 -15.75 14.26 -1.55
CA ARG A 83 -16.09 14.79 -2.87
C ARG A 83 -17.06 13.86 -3.60
N ALA A 84 -16.85 12.56 -3.53
CA ALA A 84 -17.75 11.57 -4.13
C ALA A 84 -19.15 11.64 -3.50
N LEU A 85 -19.25 11.74 -2.17
CA LEU A 85 -20.51 11.89 -1.45
C LEU A 85 -21.23 13.20 -1.80
N ARG A 86 -20.49 14.30 -1.94
CA ARG A 86 -21.09 15.58 -2.37
C ARG A 86 -21.63 15.56 -3.80
N ALA A 87 -21.01 14.75 -4.65
CA ALA A 87 -21.44 14.57 -6.03
C ALA A 87 -22.64 13.61 -6.17
N ALA A 88 -22.88 12.77 -5.16
CA ALA A 88 -23.96 11.78 -5.12
C ALA A 88 -24.35 11.52 -3.66
N PRO A 89 -25.21 12.37 -3.07
CA PRO A 89 -25.51 12.37 -1.63
C PRO A 89 -26.13 11.06 -1.13
N ASP A 90 -26.75 10.30 -2.02
CA ASP A 90 -27.42 9.03 -1.69
C ASP A 90 -26.50 7.79 -1.78
N ILE A 91 -25.17 8.00 -1.99
CA ILE A 91 -24.21 6.91 -2.14
C ILE A 91 -23.33 6.79 -0.91
N GLU A 92 -23.37 5.64 -0.27
CA GLU A 92 -22.44 5.26 0.79
C GLU A 92 -21.35 4.32 0.26
N PHE A 93 -20.08 4.71 0.43
CA PHE A 93 -18.93 3.84 0.14
C PHE A 93 -18.40 3.19 1.42
N ILE A 94 -18.40 1.87 1.46
CA ILE A 94 -17.74 1.10 2.51
C ILE A 94 -16.38 0.65 1.98
N VAL A 95 -15.30 1.25 2.49
CA VAL A 95 -13.92 0.87 2.12
C VAL A 95 -13.43 -0.22 3.05
N ARG A 96 -12.98 -1.34 2.49
CA ARG A 96 -12.36 -2.44 3.21
C ARG A 96 -10.93 -2.61 2.71
N TYR A 97 -9.99 -2.73 3.63
CA TYR A 97 -8.61 -3.09 3.32
C TYR A 97 -8.45 -4.59 3.52
N GLY A 98 -7.91 -5.29 2.52
CA GLY A 98 -7.63 -6.71 2.59
C GLY A 98 -6.42 -7.05 1.74
N GLY A 99 -5.70 -8.09 2.10
CA GLY A 99 -4.62 -8.59 1.26
C GLY A 99 -5.15 -8.90 -0.14
N GLY A 100 -4.48 -8.35 -1.16
CA GLY A 100 -4.94 -8.27 -2.55
C GLY A 100 -5.09 -9.59 -3.28
N SER A 101 -5.93 -10.50 -2.77
CA SER A 101 -6.30 -11.71 -3.49
C SER A 101 -7.43 -11.45 -4.51
N ALA A 102 -7.52 -12.29 -5.52
CA ALA A 102 -8.61 -12.28 -6.52
C ALA A 102 -10.00 -12.36 -5.87
N ASP A 103 -10.07 -12.93 -4.66
CA ASP A 103 -11.28 -13.11 -3.87
C ASP A 103 -11.84 -11.81 -3.28
N THR A 104 -11.17 -10.69 -3.44
CA THR A 104 -11.62 -9.38 -2.91
C THR A 104 -12.99 -8.99 -3.47
N LEU A 105 -13.31 -9.36 -4.73
CA LEU A 105 -14.62 -9.09 -5.34
C LEU A 105 -15.73 -10.04 -4.88
N VAL A 106 -15.42 -11.13 -4.21
CA VAL A 106 -16.43 -12.00 -3.57
C VAL A 106 -17.02 -11.31 -2.34
N ALA A 107 -16.23 -10.46 -1.68
CA ALA A 107 -16.63 -9.78 -0.45
C ALA A 107 -16.87 -8.26 -0.63
N ALA A 108 -16.67 -7.71 -1.82
CA ALA A 108 -16.81 -6.28 -2.12
C ALA A 108 -17.30 -6.04 -3.55
N ASP A 109 -18.03 -4.97 -3.77
CA ASP A 109 -18.53 -4.59 -5.10
C ASP A 109 -17.41 -4.03 -5.99
N ILE A 110 -16.43 -3.37 -5.37
CA ILE A 110 -15.29 -2.74 -6.03
C ILE A 110 -14.01 -3.08 -5.25
N GLY A 111 -12.96 -3.46 -5.97
CA GLY A 111 -11.64 -3.72 -5.40
C GLY A 111 -10.56 -2.92 -6.10
N PHE A 112 -9.51 -2.56 -5.34
CA PHE A 112 -8.27 -2.01 -5.87
C PHE A 112 -7.15 -3.04 -5.67
N GLY A 113 -6.40 -3.30 -6.71
CA GLY A 113 -5.31 -4.28 -6.66
C GLY A 113 -4.76 -4.53 -8.05
N ALA A 114 -3.79 -5.43 -8.13
CA ALA A 114 -3.33 -5.97 -9.40
C ALA A 114 -4.36 -6.93 -9.99
N THR A 115 -4.42 -7.01 -11.30
CA THR A 115 -5.29 -7.98 -11.99
C THR A 115 -4.59 -9.34 -12.02
N PRO A 116 -5.15 -10.41 -11.44
CA PRO A 116 -4.54 -11.73 -11.56
C PRO A 116 -4.51 -12.19 -13.02
N HIS A 117 -3.38 -12.74 -13.45
CA HIS A 117 -3.25 -13.33 -14.77
C HIS A 117 -4.25 -14.49 -14.94
N GLY A 118 -5.01 -14.49 -16.05
CA GLY A 118 -5.95 -15.57 -16.37
C GLY A 118 -7.32 -15.51 -15.67
N ALA A 119 -7.61 -14.51 -14.86
CA ALA A 119 -8.93 -14.32 -14.31
C ALA A 119 -9.94 -13.90 -15.41
N SER A 120 -11.16 -14.46 -15.42
CA SER A 120 -12.25 -13.98 -16.27
C SER A 120 -12.45 -12.49 -16.00
N THR A 121 -12.31 -11.68 -17.03
CA THR A 121 -12.04 -10.25 -16.93
C THR A 121 -13.19 -9.52 -16.24
N PRO A 122 -13.10 -9.15 -14.95
CA PRO A 122 -14.02 -8.21 -14.37
C PRO A 122 -13.90 -6.87 -15.12
N ARG A 123 -14.94 -6.06 -15.08
CA ARG A 123 -14.80 -4.69 -15.57
C ARG A 123 -13.72 -3.99 -14.74
N GLN A 124 -12.78 -3.34 -15.42
CA GLN A 124 -11.60 -2.75 -14.75
C GLN A 124 -11.19 -1.42 -15.37
N GLN A 125 -10.44 -0.65 -14.58
CA GLN A 125 -9.85 0.62 -14.98
C GLN A 125 -8.47 0.72 -14.33
N ALA A 126 -7.42 0.94 -15.15
CA ALA A 126 -6.10 1.27 -14.63
C ALA A 126 -6.15 2.59 -13.84
N VAL A 127 -5.45 2.65 -12.71
CA VAL A 127 -5.46 3.82 -11.82
C VAL A 127 -4.07 4.31 -11.47
N ARG A 128 -3.06 3.44 -11.44
CA ARG A 128 -1.69 3.83 -11.09
C ARG A 128 -0.67 2.83 -11.65
N HIS A 129 0.44 3.35 -12.14
CA HIS A 129 1.68 2.61 -12.31
C HIS A 129 2.60 3.00 -11.15
N GLU A 130 3.02 2.03 -10.37
CA GLU A 130 3.84 2.26 -9.18
C GLU A 130 5.24 1.68 -9.39
N ARG A 131 6.25 2.45 -9.05
CA ARG A 131 7.65 2.00 -9.21
C ARG A 131 7.97 0.86 -8.25
N VAL A 132 8.65 -0.14 -8.77
CA VAL A 132 9.36 -1.11 -7.94
C VAL A 132 10.64 -0.45 -7.44
N ILE A 133 10.92 -0.63 -6.16
CA ILE A 133 12.07 -0.07 -5.47
C ILE A 133 12.87 -1.16 -4.76
N VAL A 134 14.08 -0.83 -4.36
CA VAL A 134 14.97 -1.71 -3.61
C VAL A 134 14.99 -1.29 -2.15
N LEU A 135 14.84 -2.25 -1.26
CA LEU A 135 15.09 -2.13 0.18
C LEU A 135 16.46 -2.75 0.49
N LEU A 136 17.33 -2.00 1.12
CA LEU A 136 18.69 -2.41 1.45
C LEU A 136 18.91 -2.32 2.96
N PRO A 137 19.52 -3.32 3.63
CA PRO A 137 20.13 -3.10 4.93
C PRO A 137 21.04 -1.87 4.90
N ASP A 138 21.06 -1.08 5.95
CA ASP A 138 21.79 0.19 6.00
C ASP A 138 23.32 0.03 5.87
N ASP A 139 23.85 -1.16 6.16
CA ASP A 139 25.23 -1.56 5.99
C ASP A 139 25.54 -2.26 4.65
N HIS A 140 24.53 -2.44 3.77
CA HIS A 140 24.74 -3.12 2.50
C HIS A 140 25.53 -2.25 1.51
N GLU A 141 26.47 -2.84 0.76
CA GLU A 141 27.36 -2.12 -0.19
C GLU A 141 26.61 -1.27 -1.22
N LEU A 142 25.45 -1.75 -1.69
CA LEU A 142 24.63 -1.04 -2.69
C LEU A 142 23.98 0.26 -2.15
N THR A 143 24.07 0.53 -0.84
CA THR A 143 23.59 1.79 -0.26
C THR A 143 24.42 3.00 -0.71
N ALA A 144 25.66 2.77 -1.19
CA ALA A 144 26.51 3.78 -1.77
C ALA A 144 26.01 4.33 -3.12
N LEU A 145 25.08 3.60 -3.76
CA LEU A 145 24.47 4.02 -5.04
C LEU A 145 23.22 4.88 -4.78
N ASP A 146 23.00 5.90 -5.61
CA ASP A 146 21.76 6.69 -5.58
C ASP A 146 20.57 5.91 -6.17
N ALA A 147 20.83 4.99 -7.11
CA ALA A 147 19.88 4.09 -7.73
C ALA A 147 20.57 2.75 -8.02
N VAL A 148 19.83 1.65 -7.94
CA VAL A 148 20.39 0.30 -8.05
C VAL A 148 19.97 -0.35 -9.36
N PRO A 149 20.92 -0.71 -10.24
CA PRO A 149 20.63 -1.51 -11.42
C PRO A 149 20.16 -2.91 -11.03
N LEU A 150 19.21 -3.45 -11.77
CA LEU A 150 18.70 -4.80 -11.50
C LEU A 150 19.82 -5.85 -11.49
N GLU A 151 20.77 -5.75 -12.41
CA GLU A 151 21.90 -6.68 -12.49
C GLU A 151 22.72 -6.72 -11.19
N ALA A 152 22.90 -5.58 -10.51
CA ALA A 152 23.61 -5.52 -9.24
C ALA A 152 22.89 -6.29 -8.11
N LEU A 153 21.57 -6.43 -8.17
CA LEU A 153 20.80 -7.20 -7.19
C LEU A 153 20.93 -8.71 -7.37
N LEU A 154 21.22 -9.18 -8.58
CA LEU A 154 21.24 -10.61 -8.89
C LEU A 154 22.39 -11.34 -8.18
N THR A 155 23.49 -10.63 -7.92
CA THR A 155 24.63 -11.18 -7.15
C THR A 155 24.36 -11.23 -5.65
N ALA A 156 23.40 -10.44 -5.16
CA ALA A 156 23.11 -10.22 -3.75
C ALA A 156 21.93 -11.05 -3.20
N ARG A 157 21.45 -12.07 -3.93
CA ARG A 157 20.34 -12.95 -3.50
C ARG A 157 19.10 -12.17 -3.07
N VAL A 158 18.55 -11.38 -3.95
CA VAL A 158 17.41 -10.51 -3.70
C VAL A 158 16.19 -11.26 -3.16
N CYS A 159 15.59 -10.71 -2.10
CA CYS A 159 14.34 -11.20 -1.54
C CYS A 159 13.14 -10.57 -2.28
N THR A 160 12.36 -11.37 -2.96
CA THR A 160 11.16 -10.93 -3.71
C THR A 160 9.85 -11.24 -2.98
N ARG A 161 9.89 -12.04 -1.91
CA ARG A 161 8.72 -12.51 -1.15
C ARG A 161 8.56 -11.80 0.18
N SER A 162 8.78 -10.50 0.18
CA SER A 162 8.80 -9.70 1.39
C SER A 162 7.73 -8.61 1.36
N GLY A 163 6.99 -8.49 2.46
CA GLY A 163 5.98 -7.47 2.67
C GLY A 163 4.54 -7.88 2.35
N ASP A 164 3.61 -7.01 2.75
CA ASP A 164 2.16 -7.27 2.67
C ASP A 164 1.61 -7.21 1.24
N HIS A 165 2.41 -6.72 0.29
CA HIS A 165 2.03 -6.64 -1.13
C HIS A 165 2.30 -7.92 -1.92
N VAL A 166 2.92 -8.94 -1.29
CA VAL A 166 3.21 -10.22 -1.95
C VAL A 166 1.92 -10.99 -2.19
N THR A 167 1.48 -10.94 -3.43
CA THR A 167 0.27 -11.61 -3.94
C THR A 167 0.66 -12.47 -5.14
N PRO A 168 -0.22 -13.35 -5.64
CA PRO A 168 0.04 -14.06 -6.90
C PRO A 168 0.40 -13.13 -8.05
N ALA A 169 -0.25 -11.96 -8.13
CA ALA A 169 0.07 -10.94 -9.12
C ALA A 169 1.47 -10.35 -8.94
N TRP A 170 1.89 -10.08 -7.70
CA TRP A 170 3.26 -9.66 -7.41
C TRP A 170 4.28 -10.74 -7.80
N THR A 171 4.03 -11.98 -7.40
CA THR A 171 4.92 -13.11 -7.74
C THR A 171 5.06 -13.26 -9.25
N HIS A 172 3.95 -13.13 -10.00
CA HIS A 172 3.98 -13.17 -11.46
C HIS A 172 4.79 -12.00 -12.05
N ALA A 173 4.56 -10.78 -11.56
CA ALA A 173 5.28 -9.58 -12.00
C ALA A 173 6.80 -9.70 -11.71
N MET A 174 7.18 -10.20 -10.54
CA MET A 174 8.58 -10.44 -10.21
C MET A 174 9.18 -11.57 -11.09
N GLY A 175 8.39 -12.60 -11.41
CA GLY A 175 8.78 -13.62 -12.38
C GLY A 175 9.13 -13.01 -13.74
N GLN A 176 8.33 -12.09 -14.26
CA GLN A 176 8.63 -11.39 -15.52
C GLN A 176 9.89 -10.53 -15.44
N LEU A 177 10.07 -9.80 -14.33
CA LEU A 177 11.24 -8.95 -14.12
C LEU A 177 12.53 -9.77 -14.07
N LEU A 178 12.49 -10.94 -13.44
CA LEU A 178 13.67 -11.76 -13.15
C LEU A 178 13.93 -12.90 -14.14
N ALA A 179 12.92 -13.28 -14.95
CA ALA A 179 13.03 -14.36 -15.93
C ALA A 179 14.21 -14.24 -16.91
N PRO A 180 14.55 -13.03 -17.44
CA PRO A 180 15.70 -12.87 -18.34
C PRO A 180 17.02 -13.30 -17.72
N TYR A 181 17.07 -13.36 -16.38
CA TYR A 181 18.27 -13.69 -15.62
C TYR A 181 18.24 -15.10 -15.00
N GLY A 182 17.18 -15.88 -15.29
CA GLY A 182 17.02 -17.23 -14.77
C GLY A 182 16.76 -17.33 -13.26
N VAL A 183 16.27 -16.24 -12.65
CA VAL A 183 15.96 -16.19 -11.22
C VAL A 183 14.47 -16.48 -11.01
N ASP A 184 14.17 -17.46 -10.16
CA ASP A 184 12.81 -17.75 -9.71
C ASP A 184 12.46 -16.85 -8.51
N PRO A 185 11.40 -16.03 -8.58
CA PRO A 185 11.02 -15.15 -7.47
C PRO A 185 10.51 -15.92 -6.24
N THR A 186 10.29 -17.24 -6.35
CA THR A 186 9.84 -18.07 -5.22
C THR A 186 10.97 -18.73 -4.47
N ASP A 187 12.18 -18.70 -5.02
CA ASP A 187 13.35 -19.31 -4.42
C ASP A 187 14.00 -18.42 -3.32
N GLY A 188 14.50 -19.08 -2.31
CA GLY A 188 15.50 -18.57 -1.38
C GLY A 188 14.97 -17.92 -0.10
N HIS A 189 13.80 -17.30 -0.08
CA HIS A 189 13.28 -16.64 1.11
C HIS A 189 11.84 -17.03 1.44
N PRO A 190 11.49 -17.20 2.73
CA PRO A 190 10.12 -17.41 3.15
C PRO A 190 9.29 -16.14 2.88
N HIS A 191 7.97 -16.31 2.78
CA HIS A 191 7.06 -15.16 2.75
C HIS A 191 7.06 -14.50 4.13
N VAL A 192 7.51 -13.26 4.20
CA VAL A 192 7.58 -12.46 5.43
C VAL A 192 6.47 -11.43 5.42
N LEU A 193 5.63 -11.43 6.44
CA LEU A 193 4.52 -10.50 6.62
C LEU A 193 4.86 -9.48 7.72
N GLY A 194 4.48 -8.23 7.46
CA GLY A 194 4.71 -7.14 8.42
C GLY A 194 6.03 -6.41 8.19
N GLY A 195 6.01 -5.09 8.40
CA GLY A 195 7.18 -4.25 8.11
C GLY A 195 8.35 -4.48 9.08
N ALA A 196 8.05 -4.73 10.36
CA ALA A 196 9.10 -4.97 11.36
C ALA A 196 9.82 -6.31 11.11
N GLU A 197 9.05 -7.36 10.82
CA GLU A 197 9.55 -8.69 10.48
C GLU A 197 10.35 -8.65 9.18
N LEU A 198 9.86 -7.92 8.17
CA LEU A 198 10.58 -7.70 6.93
C LEU A 198 11.93 -7.01 7.17
N GLY A 199 11.94 -5.91 7.93
CA GLY A 199 13.18 -5.22 8.27
C GLY A 199 14.18 -6.11 9.00
N ALA A 200 13.71 -6.89 9.98
CA ALA A 200 14.55 -7.85 10.70
C ALA A 200 15.08 -8.95 9.78
N HIS A 201 14.23 -9.50 8.89
CA HIS A 201 14.62 -10.55 7.95
C HIS A 201 15.71 -10.08 6.98
N LEU A 202 15.52 -8.93 6.33
CA LEU A 202 16.50 -8.40 5.37
C LEU A 202 17.84 -8.08 6.05
N ARG A 203 17.85 -7.49 7.26
CA ARG A 203 19.08 -7.26 8.01
C ARG A 203 19.78 -8.55 8.42
N LEU A 204 19.02 -9.53 8.93
CA LEU A 204 19.56 -10.81 9.37
C LEU A 204 20.30 -11.56 8.24
N HIS A 205 19.77 -11.48 7.03
CA HIS A 205 20.34 -12.18 5.88
C HIS A 205 21.28 -11.31 5.04
N GLY A 206 21.42 -10.01 5.37
CA GLY A 206 22.18 -9.06 4.56
C GLY A 206 21.67 -8.97 3.13
N ALA A 207 20.39 -9.27 2.90
CA ALA A 207 19.84 -9.42 1.55
C ALA A 207 19.02 -8.18 1.16
N PRO A 208 19.15 -7.69 -0.08
CA PRO A 208 18.24 -6.68 -0.62
C PRO A 208 16.84 -7.26 -0.80
N GLY A 209 15.82 -6.39 -0.70
CA GLY A 209 14.43 -6.75 -0.99
C GLY A 209 13.86 -5.90 -2.12
N LEU A 210 12.85 -6.42 -2.84
CA LEU A 210 12.04 -5.66 -3.77
C LEU A 210 10.71 -5.29 -3.13
N ALA A 211 10.31 -4.04 -3.29
CA ALA A 211 9.06 -3.51 -2.75
C ALA A 211 8.45 -2.47 -3.71
N LEU A 212 7.29 -1.94 -3.36
CA LEU A 212 6.67 -0.83 -4.07
C LEU A 212 7.07 0.51 -3.44
N GLU A 213 7.08 1.57 -4.23
CA GLU A 213 7.46 2.92 -3.78
C GLU A 213 6.60 3.43 -2.62
N SER A 214 5.36 2.95 -2.49
CA SER A 214 4.48 3.26 -1.36
C SER A 214 4.85 2.53 -0.06
N GLN A 215 5.84 1.63 -0.09
CA GLN A 215 6.34 0.96 1.11
C GLN A 215 6.80 2.01 2.14
N PRO A 216 6.24 2.02 3.36
CA PRO A 216 6.74 2.89 4.40
C PRO A 216 8.22 2.60 4.71
N PRO A 217 8.99 3.59 5.15
CA PRO A 217 10.35 3.36 5.62
C PRO A 217 10.38 2.33 6.74
N LEU A 218 11.33 1.44 6.67
CA LEU A 218 11.57 0.41 7.68
C LEU A 218 12.85 0.74 8.44
N GLU A 219 12.86 0.50 9.74
CA GLU A 219 14.00 0.77 10.60
C GLU A 219 15.20 -0.08 10.17
N GLY A 220 16.38 0.56 10.02
CA GLY A 220 17.61 -0.07 9.58
C GLY A 220 17.62 -0.50 8.11
N LEU A 221 16.71 0.04 7.30
CA LEU A 221 16.70 -0.15 5.85
C LEU A 221 16.77 1.19 5.11
N VAL A 222 17.51 1.20 4.03
CA VAL A 222 17.60 2.29 3.06
C VAL A 222 16.81 1.92 1.81
N THR A 223 16.07 2.88 1.28
CA THR A 223 15.32 2.71 0.02
C THR A 223 16.10 3.31 -1.13
N ARG A 224 16.18 2.60 -2.25
CA ARG A 224 16.77 3.09 -3.50
C ARG A 224 15.85 2.82 -4.70
N PRO A 225 15.82 3.70 -5.70
CA PRO A 225 15.15 3.41 -6.98
C PRO A 225 15.77 2.18 -7.65
N LEU A 226 14.94 1.32 -8.22
CA LEU A 226 15.37 0.28 -9.15
C LEU A 226 15.49 0.88 -10.54
N ILE A 227 16.62 0.62 -11.22
CA ILE A 227 16.87 1.03 -12.60
C ILE A 227 17.36 -0.15 -13.45
N GLU A 228 17.36 0.03 -14.74
CA GLU A 228 17.88 -0.94 -15.74
C GLU A 228 17.27 -2.35 -15.57
N PRO A 229 15.91 -2.46 -15.68
CA PRO A 229 14.95 -1.43 -16.08
C PRO A 229 14.30 -0.70 -14.89
N VAL A 230 13.76 0.49 -15.13
CA VAL A 230 12.72 1.03 -14.24
C VAL A 230 11.49 0.13 -14.39
N ALA A 231 11.11 -0.57 -13.34
CA ALA A 231 9.97 -1.48 -13.35
C ALA A 231 8.74 -0.82 -12.72
N LEU A 232 7.59 -0.96 -13.38
CA LEU A 232 6.33 -0.38 -12.97
C LEU A 232 5.29 -1.47 -12.71
N PHE A 233 4.72 -1.46 -11.51
CA PHE A 233 3.65 -2.37 -11.10
C PHE A 233 2.29 -1.72 -11.33
N PRO A 234 1.37 -2.35 -12.10
CA PRO A 234 0.08 -1.76 -12.42
C PRO A 234 -0.94 -1.98 -11.31
N TRP A 235 -1.60 -0.90 -10.93
CA TRP A 235 -2.76 -0.94 -10.05
C TRP A 235 -4.03 -0.70 -10.85
N THR A 236 -5.05 -1.52 -10.60
CA THR A 236 -6.36 -1.42 -11.25
C THR A 236 -7.48 -1.32 -10.22
N MET A 237 -8.49 -0.53 -10.53
CA MET A 237 -9.79 -0.60 -9.92
C MET A 237 -10.62 -1.63 -10.69
N ARG A 238 -11.18 -2.59 -9.99
CA ARG A 238 -12.02 -3.68 -10.55
C ARG A 238 -13.37 -3.66 -9.88
N TRP A 239 -14.41 -4.02 -10.62
CA TRP A 239 -15.76 -4.12 -10.09
C TRP A 239 -16.50 -5.29 -10.69
N ARG A 240 -17.54 -5.74 -9.98
CA ARG A 240 -18.40 -6.83 -10.43
C ARG A 240 -19.08 -6.45 -11.75
N ALA A 241 -19.21 -7.41 -12.65
CA ALA A 241 -19.80 -7.18 -13.97
C ALA A 241 -21.28 -6.77 -13.92
N ASP A 242 -21.99 -7.23 -12.86
CA ASP A 242 -23.39 -6.95 -12.58
C ASP A 242 -23.62 -5.69 -11.74
N LEU A 243 -22.55 -4.97 -11.35
CA LEU A 243 -22.67 -3.74 -10.58
C LEU A 243 -23.20 -2.62 -11.47
N ASP A 244 -24.45 -2.26 -11.23
CA ASP A 244 -25.13 -1.09 -11.83
C ASP A 244 -25.51 -0.12 -10.72
N HIS A 245 -24.62 0.87 -10.49
CA HIS A 245 -24.81 1.84 -9.43
C HIS A 245 -24.23 3.21 -9.85
N PRO A 246 -24.97 4.33 -9.69
CA PRO A 246 -24.50 5.67 -10.09
C PRO A 246 -23.16 6.07 -9.47
N GLY A 247 -22.87 5.59 -8.26
CA GLY A 247 -21.63 5.81 -7.55
C GLY A 247 -20.40 5.23 -8.25
N LEU A 248 -20.57 4.17 -9.03
CA LEU A 248 -19.47 3.58 -9.79
C LEU A 248 -18.90 4.60 -10.79
N ASP A 249 -19.76 5.27 -11.54
CA ASP A 249 -19.31 6.27 -12.53
C ASP A 249 -18.65 7.48 -11.86
N VAL A 250 -19.17 7.91 -10.71
CA VAL A 250 -18.54 8.97 -9.91
C VAL A 250 -17.15 8.54 -9.47
N LEU A 251 -17.01 7.32 -8.93
CA LEU A 251 -15.73 6.79 -8.48
C LEU A 251 -14.73 6.65 -9.63
N ARG A 252 -15.15 6.12 -10.76
CA ARG A 252 -14.32 5.96 -11.97
C ARG A 252 -13.77 7.30 -12.47
N ARG A 253 -14.64 8.32 -12.57
CA ARG A 253 -14.23 9.68 -12.96
C ARG A 253 -13.27 10.30 -11.95
N SER A 254 -13.55 10.10 -10.66
CA SER A 254 -12.69 10.64 -9.58
C SER A 254 -11.32 9.96 -9.57
N ALA A 255 -11.27 8.64 -9.74
CA ALA A 255 -10.03 7.89 -9.85
C ALA A 255 -9.20 8.36 -11.05
N ARG A 256 -9.83 8.56 -12.22
CA ARG A 256 -9.14 9.09 -13.41
C ARG A 256 -8.59 10.49 -13.17
N ARG A 257 -9.40 11.41 -12.65
CA ARG A 257 -8.95 12.79 -12.35
C ARG A 257 -7.76 12.81 -11.38
N LEU A 258 -7.80 11.96 -10.36
CA LEU A 258 -6.69 11.87 -9.41
C LEU A 258 -5.44 11.30 -10.08
N SER A 259 -5.60 10.25 -10.86
CA SER A 259 -4.52 9.63 -11.63
C SER A 259 -3.85 10.64 -12.57
N ASP A 260 -4.65 11.39 -13.32
CA ASP A 260 -4.18 12.42 -14.25
C ASP A 260 -3.46 13.56 -13.50
N ALA A 261 -4.06 14.06 -12.41
CA ALA A 261 -3.50 15.14 -11.60
C ALA A 261 -2.17 14.78 -10.91
N GLN A 262 -1.97 13.50 -10.62
CA GLN A 262 -0.75 12.98 -9.99
C GLN A 262 0.26 12.40 -11.00
N GLY A 263 -0.10 12.34 -12.29
CA GLY A 263 0.73 11.71 -13.30
C GLY A 263 0.96 10.21 -13.09
N TRP A 264 0.06 9.53 -12.38
CA TRP A 264 0.26 8.13 -11.96
C TRP A 264 0.30 7.12 -13.11
N MET A 265 -0.22 7.48 -14.27
CA MET A 265 -0.21 6.62 -15.46
C MET A 265 1.01 6.86 -16.36
N ALA A 266 1.91 7.76 -15.99
CA ALA A 266 3.12 8.02 -16.78
C ALA A 266 4.02 6.78 -16.82
N VAL A 267 4.49 6.46 -18.01
CA VAL A 267 5.47 5.39 -18.25
C VAL A 267 6.71 6.07 -18.81
N PRO A 268 7.80 6.15 -18.04
CA PRO A 268 9.07 6.70 -18.54
C PRO A 268 9.60 5.89 -19.73
N ASP A 269 10.35 6.55 -20.61
CA ASP A 269 10.98 5.88 -21.74
C ASP A 269 11.89 4.74 -21.26
N GLY A 270 11.75 3.57 -21.87
CA GLY A 270 12.51 2.38 -21.51
C GLY A 270 12.07 1.68 -20.20
N ALA A 271 11.00 2.15 -19.55
CA ALA A 271 10.46 1.46 -18.37
C ALA A 271 9.74 0.16 -18.76
N LEU A 272 9.88 -0.85 -17.91
CA LEU A 272 9.18 -2.12 -18.01
C LEU A 272 7.85 -2.03 -17.26
N LEU A 273 6.74 -2.01 -17.98
CA LEU A 273 5.43 -2.15 -17.38
C LEU A 273 5.15 -3.65 -17.15
N LEU A 274 5.10 -4.05 -15.90
CA LEU A 274 4.85 -5.42 -15.50
C LEU A 274 3.39 -5.80 -15.77
N SER A 275 3.16 -7.06 -16.14
CA SER A 275 1.80 -7.63 -16.17
C SER A 275 1.52 -8.37 -14.86
N THR A 276 0.27 -8.50 -14.50
CA THR A 276 -0.15 -9.08 -13.22
C THR A 276 -1.27 -10.08 -13.41
#